data_656321d8287a6de1a38d00593bda7369
#
_entry.id   656321d8287a6de1a38d00593bda7369
#
_cell.length_a   1.000
_cell.length_b   1.000
_cell.length_c   1.000
_cell.angle_alpha   90.00
_cell.angle_beta   90.00
_cell.angle_gamma   90.00
#
_symmetry.space_group_name_H-M   'P 1'
#
loop_
_entity.id
_entity.type
_entity.pdbx_description
1 polymer ?
#
loop_
_entity_poly.entity_id
_entity_poly.type
_entity_poly.pdbx_seq_one_letter_code
_entity_poly.pdbx_strand_id
1 'polypeptide(L)'
;MVAIQPRLTLQQQEIAADTQTLRSLDWDRSRFDIEFGLRNGTTYNSFLVRGERTALIDSSHAKFRSSWIPALQEMVDPKTIDVLIVSHTEPDHSGLIGDLLELNPEIEVVGSKVAINYLQSQVHRAFNSRAVKSGETLDLGTNPESGIQHRFEFLSAPNLHWPDTIFSFDHGTGVLYTCDAFGLHYCSDEVFDTDPGSIAPDFRYYYDCLMGPNARSVLQALKRMEGLPEITMIATGHGPLLRDHLNLWITDYGDWSRERSKGDRYAAVVYVSQYGFCDRLSQAIARGISKTELPVQLVDLRGTDPQELTALISEATALVLPTPPADRDSDLQA
;
A
#
# COMPACT_ATOMS: atom_id res chain seq x y z
N MET A 1 24.03 -26.18 14.87
CA MET A 1 23.76 -25.35 13.67
C MET A 1 23.84 -23.92 14.14
N VAL A 2 24.78 -23.12 13.63
CA VAL A 2 24.81 -21.68 13.87
C VAL A 2 23.63 -21.12 13.06
N ALA A 3 22.66 -20.47 13.72
CA ALA A 3 21.60 -19.79 13.03
C ALA A 3 22.24 -18.66 12.21
N ILE A 4 22.14 -18.75 10.90
CA ILE A 4 22.55 -17.67 9.99
C ILE A 4 21.59 -16.51 10.31
N GLN A 5 22.14 -15.40 10.82
CA GLN A 5 21.33 -14.21 11.02
C GLN A 5 20.95 -13.64 9.64
N PRO A 6 19.68 -13.28 9.40
CA PRO A 6 19.27 -12.70 8.13
C PRO A 6 20.01 -11.39 7.88
N ARG A 7 20.44 -11.21 6.63
CA ARG A 7 21.10 -9.97 6.18
C ARG A 7 20.06 -8.87 6.03
N LEU A 8 20.00 -7.97 7.02
CA LEU A 8 19.12 -6.81 7.05
C LEU A 8 19.98 -5.55 6.95
N THR A 9 19.74 -4.72 5.95
CA THR A 9 20.46 -3.45 5.76
C THR A 9 19.49 -2.32 5.48
N LEU A 10 19.96 -1.09 5.61
CA LEU A 10 19.18 0.11 5.29
C LEU A 10 19.88 0.90 4.19
N GLN A 11 19.08 1.60 3.40
CA GLN A 11 19.56 2.51 2.37
C GLN A 11 18.74 3.80 2.42
N GLN A 12 19.44 4.93 2.38
CA GLN A 12 18.85 6.26 2.29
C GLN A 12 19.21 6.86 0.93
N GLN A 13 18.24 7.45 0.24
CA GLN A 13 18.45 8.06 -1.07
C GLN A 13 17.49 9.24 -1.27
N GLU A 14 18.02 10.35 -1.77
CA GLU A 14 17.17 11.40 -2.33
C GLU A 14 16.61 10.93 -3.68
N ILE A 15 15.28 10.99 -3.84
CA ILE A 15 14.57 10.46 -5.00
C ILE A 15 13.90 11.55 -5.84
N ALA A 16 13.54 12.65 -5.22
CA ALA A 16 13.02 13.87 -5.84
C ALA A 16 13.36 15.05 -4.95
N ALA A 17 13.09 16.26 -5.40
CA ALA A 17 13.30 17.45 -4.58
C ALA A 17 12.58 17.31 -3.23
N ASP A 18 13.28 17.63 -2.15
CA ASP A 18 12.80 17.58 -0.76
C ASP A 18 12.29 16.20 -0.31
N THR A 19 12.54 15.17 -1.10
CA THR A 19 11.99 13.82 -0.92
C THR A 19 13.09 12.77 -0.83
N GLN A 20 13.12 12.07 0.30
CA GLN A 20 14.06 10.97 0.56
C GLN A 20 13.32 9.66 0.81
N THR A 21 13.88 8.55 0.35
CA THR A 21 13.44 7.22 0.74
C THR A 21 14.35 6.63 1.82
N LEU A 22 13.75 5.90 2.76
CA LEU A 22 14.44 5.01 3.68
C LEU A 22 13.99 3.59 3.36
N ARG A 23 14.84 2.84 2.68
CA ARG A 23 14.59 1.48 2.24
C ARG A 23 15.16 0.49 3.25
N SER A 24 14.34 -0.43 3.72
CA SER A 24 14.74 -1.58 4.55
C SER A 24 14.95 -2.79 3.65
N LEU A 25 16.19 -3.23 3.48
CA LEU A 25 16.58 -4.29 2.56
C LEU A 25 16.68 -5.63 3.29
N ASP A 26 15.77 -6.54 2.97
CA ASP A 26 15.65 -7.89 3.52
C ASP A 26 16.13 -8.92 2.50
N TRP A 27 17.44 -9.08 2.45
CA TRP A 27 18.12 -9.87 1.42
C TRP A 27 17.78 -11.35 1.44
N ASP A 28 17.52 -11.88 2.62
CA ASP A 28 17.33 -13.32 2.84
C ASP A 28 15.85 -13.70 3.05
N ARG A 29 14.92 -12.78 2.75
CA ARG A 29 13.51 -13.08 2.82
C ARG A 29 13.15 -14.11 1.76
N SER A 30 12.84 -15.33 2.20
CA SER A 30 12.55 -16.46 1.30
C SER A 30 11.05 -16.70 1.07
N ARG A 31 10.18 -16.03 1.83
CA ARG A 31 8.72 -16.15 1.72
C ARG A 31 8.03 -14.84 2.07
N PHE A 32 7.01 -14.54 1.31
CA PHE A 32 6.02 -13.51 1.63
C PHE A 32 4.68 -14.21 1.84
N ASP A 33 3.99 -13.84 2.90
CA ASP A 33 2.92 -14.66 3.46
C ASP A 33 3.37 -16.12 3.69
N ILE A 34 2.44 -17.03 3.94
CA ILE A 34 2.76 -18.46 4.12
C ILE A 34 2.98 -19.15 2.77
N GLU A 35 2.44 -18.61 1.67
CA GLU A 35 2.27 -19.32 0.40
C GLU A 35 3.28 -18.92 -0.69
N PHE A 36 3.83 -17.70 -0.66
CA PHE A 36 4.65 -17.19 -1.77
C PHE A 36 6.14 -17.31 -1.50
N GLY A 37 6.82 -18.13 -2.27
CA GLY A 37 8.28 -18.24 -2.23
C GLY A 37 8.94 -17.06 -2.93
N LEU A 38 9.95 -16.45 -2.30
CA LEU A 38 10.76 -15.37 -2.87
C LEU A 38 12.14 -15.90 -3.28
N ARG A 39 12.66 -15.37 -4.40
CA ARG A 39 13.99 -15.71 -4.90
C ARG A 39 15.03 -14.64 -4.58
N ASN A 40 14.59 -13.39 -4.59
CA ASN A 40 15.45 -12.22 -4.55
C ASN A 40 15.22 -11.33 -3.32
N GLY A 41 14.70 -11.89 -2.20
CA GLY A 41 14.42 -11.10 -1.01
C GLY A 41 13.29 -10.09 -1.22
N THR A 42 13.28 -9.04 -0.43
CA THR A 42 12.33 -7.91 -0.56
C THR A 42 12.90 -6.64 0.04
N THR A 43 12.24 -5.51 -0.21
CA THR A 43 12.48 -4.26 0.50
C THR A 43 11.19 -3.76 1.15
N TYR A 44 11.30 -2.87 2.13
CA TYR A 44 10.18 -2.12 2.69
C TYR A 44 10.57 -0.66 2.59
N ASN A 45 9.85 0.08 1.76
CA ASN A 45 10.21 1.45 1.42
C ASN A 45 9.29 2.42 2.17
N SER A 46 9.89 3.41 2.81
CA SER A 46 9.21 4.55 3.40
C SER A 46 9.80 5.84 2.87
N PHE A 47 9.05 6.96 2.96
CA PHE A 47 9.44 8.18 2.29
C PHE A 47 9.24 9.38 3.21
N LEU A 48 10.24 10.28 3.22
CA LEU A 48 10.22 11.52 3.98
C LEU A 48 10.13 12.69 3.00
N VAL A 49 9.10 13.53 3.14
CA VAL A 49 8.86 14.70 2.30
C VAL A 49 8.87 15.95 3.17
N ARG A 50 9.67 16.94 2.81
CA ARG A 50 9.86 18.19 3.55
C ARG A 50 9.26 19.36 2.80
N GLY A 51 8.10 19.83 3.25
CA GLY A 51 7.53 21.12 2.90
C GLY A 51 7.81 22.15 4.02
N GLU A 52 6.86 23.06 4.27
CA GLU A 52 6.78 23.81 5.53
C GLU A 52 6.44 22.87 6.69
N ARG A 53 5.59 21.85 6.43
CA ARG A 53 5.34 20.68 7.28
C ARG A 53 6.10 19.48 6.75
N THR A 54 6.48 18.57 7.64
CA THR A 54 7.17 17.33 7.27
C THR A 54 6.21 16.15 7.30
N ALA A 55 6.18 15.39 6.22
CA ALA A 55 5.42 14.15 6.15
C ALA A 55 6.34 12.93 6.05
N LEU A 56 5.99 11.87 6.78
CA LEU A 56 6.50 10.52 6.57
C LEU A 56 5.41 9.70 5.90
N ILE A 57 5.75 8.91 4.88
CA ILE A 57 4.83 8.02 4.16
C ILE A 57 5.25 6.61 4.46
N ASP A 58 4.34 5.86 5.10
CA ASP A 58 4.52 4.51 5.61
C ASP A 58 5.70 4.37 6.57
N SER A 59 5.87 3.20 7.16
CA SER A 59 6.98 2.85 8.01
C SER A 59 7.69 1.60 7.50
N SER A 60 8.00 0.65 8.35
CA SER A 60 8.70 -0.58 7.95
C SER A 60 8.24 -1.76 8.80
N HIS A 61 8.67 -2.95 8.41
CA HIS A 61 8.48 -4.17 9.19
C HIS A 61 9.18 -4.08 10.55
N ALA A 62 8.49 -4.50 11.61
CA ALA A 62 8.97 -4.42 13.00
C ALA A 62 10.36 -5.05 13.26
N LYS A 63 10.80 -6.00 12.43
CA LYS A 63 12.14 -6.59 12.54
C LYS A 63 13.27 -5.60 12.27
N PHE A 64 12.99 -4.48 11.59
CA PHE A 64 13.95 -3.41 11.34
C PHE A 64 13.99 -2.34 12.44
N ARG A 65 13.17 -2.45 13.49
CA ARG A 65 13.05 -1.43 14.55
C ARG A 65 14.39 -0.91 15.05
N SER A 66 15.32 -1.80 15.36
CA SER A 66 16.62 -1.45 15.96
C SER A 66 17.55 -0.67 15.03
N SER A 67 17.34 -0.72 13.73
CA SER A 67 18.12 0.01 12.73
C SER A 67 17.33 1.16 12.09
N TRP A 68 16.05 0.95 11.80
CA TRP A 68 15.21 1.91 11.08
C TRP A 68 14.93 3.19 11.91
N ILE A 69 14.61 3.04 13.21
CA ILE A 69 14.37 4.21 14.07
C ILE A 69 15.61 5.11 14.18
N PRO A 70 16.82 4.57 14.48
CA PRO A 70 18.03 5.40 14.46
C PRO A 70 18.29 6.04 13.09
N ALA A 71 18.11 5.31 12.00
CA ALA A 71 18.31 5.86 10.66
C ALA A 71 17.33 7.00 10.34
N LEU A 72 16.05 6.88 10.74
CA LEU A 72 15.10 7.97 10.62
C LEU A 72 15.52 9.18 11.45
N GLN A 73 16.05 8.96 12.67
CA GLN A 73 16.54 10.03 13.56
C GLN A 73 17.78 10.76 12.99
N GLU A 74 18.57 10.08 12.16
CA GLU A 74 19.67 10.72 11.41
C GLU A 74 19.15 11.61 10.27
N MET A 75 18.00 11.25 9.68
CA MET A 75 17.37 12.01 8.59
C MET A 75 16.58 13.22 9.11
N VAL A 76 15.85 13.04 10.21
CA VAL A 76 14.93 14.03 10.77
C VAL A 76 14.73 13.80 12.26
N ASP A 77 14.54 14.86 13.06
CA ASP A 77 14.03 14.69 14.42
C ASP A 77 12.57 14.19 14.33
N PRO A 78 12.24 13.00 14.84
CA PRO A 78 10.87 12.46 14.78
C PRO A 78 9.83 13.42 15.39
N LYS A 79 10.21 14.28 16.31
CA LYS A 79 9.32 15.29 16.92
C LYS A 79 8.90 16.39 15.95
N THR A 80 9.59 16.54 14.82
CA THR A 80 9.27 17.51 13.78
C THR A 80 8.49 16.90 12.62
N ILE A 81 8.14 15.62 12.69
CA ILE A 81 7.24 14.99 11.73
C ILE A 81 5.82 15.38 12.08
N ASP A 82 5.19 16.17 11.21
CA ASP A 82 3.82 16.66 11.43
C ASP A 82 2.76 15.64 11.02
N VAL A 83 3.05 14.87 9.95
CA VAL A 83 2.08 13.98 9.30
C VAL A 83 2.71 12.61 9.05
N LEU A 84 1.95 11.55 9.33
CA LEU A 84 2.22 10.20 8.89
C LEU A 84 1.12 9.78 7.90
N ILE A 85 1.45 9.71 6.61
CA ILE A 85 0.55 9.18 5.59
C ILE A 85 0.68 7.66 5.61
N VAL A 86 -0.44 6.96 5.80
CA VAL A 86 -0.49 5.50 5.82
C VAL A 86 -1.22 5.03 4.58
N SER A 87 -0.45 4.51 3.64
CA SER A 87 -0.97 4.01 2.37
C SER A 87 -1.68 2.67 2.56
N HIS A 88 -1.19 1.85 3.50
CA HIS A 88 -1.65 0.49 3.77
C HIS A 88 -1.23 0.05 5.18
N THR A 89 -2.03 -0.77 5.85
CA THR A 89 -1.82 -1.15 7.25
C THR A 89 -1.26 -2.55 7.45
N GLU A 90 -0.79 -3.23 6.40
CA GLU A 90 -0.07 -4.49 6.59
C GLU A 90 1.18 -4.26 7.46
N PRO A 91 1.50 -5.20 8.39
CA PRO A 91 2.56 -4.97 9.38
C PRO A 91 3.96 -4.72 8.84
N ASP A 92 4.20 -4.97 7.57
CA ASP A 92 5.48 -4.68 6.95
C ASP A 92 5.62 -3.23 6.45
N HIS A 93 4.51 -2.49 6.36
CA HIS A 93 4.47 -1.06 6.14
C HIS A 93 4.09 -0.28 7.40
N SER A 94 3.29 -0.86 8.28
CA SER A 94 2.75 -0.22 9.48
C SER A 94 3.42 -0.62 10.78
N GLY A 95 4.36 -1.57 10.75
CA GLY A 95 4.90 -2.24 11.94
C GLY A 95 5.66 -1.35 12.93
N LEU A 96 6.05 -0.15 12.53
CA LEU A 96 6.75 0.80 13.39
C LEU A 96 5.92 2.06 13.70
N ILE A 97 4.65 2.10 13.30
CA ILE A 97 3.77 3.25 13.58
C ILE A 97 3.59 3.46 15.09
N GLY A 98 3.44 2.38 15.85
CA GLY A 98 3.36 2.46 17.31
C GLY A 98 4.59 3.13 17.94
N ASP A 99 5.79 2.80 17.45
CA ASP A 99 7.04 3.40 17.90
C ASP A 99 7.13 4.89 17.52
N LEU A 100 6.70 5.26 16.32
CA LEU A 100 6.65 6.66 15.88
C LEU A 100 5.73 7.49 16.76
N LEU A 101 4.55 6.97 17.10
CA LEU A 101 3.58 7.62 18.00
C LEU A 101 4.07 7.66 19.47
N GLU A 102 5.02 6.82 19.87
CA GLU A 102 5.71 6.96 21.14
C GLU A 102 6.74 8.08 21.14
N LEU A 103 7.47 8.23 20.03
CA LEU A 103 8.46 9.29 19.86
C LEU A 103 7.81 10.67 19.67
N ASN A 104 6.68 10.71 18.97
CA ASN A 104 5.92 11.94 18.74
C ASN A 104 4.41 11.66 18.76
N PRO A 105 3.73 11.84 19.90
CA PRO A 105 2.29 11.66 20.04
C PRO A 105 1.44 12.68 19.26
N GLU A 106 2.04 13.79 18.81
CA GLU A 106 1.34 14.87 18.11
C GLU A 106 1.21 14.62 16.60
N ILE A 107 1.86 13.58 16.05
CA ILE A 107 1.75 13.25 14.63
C ILE A 107 0.28 13.06 14.23
N GLU A 108 -0.14 13.76 13.15
CA GLU A 108 -1.42 13.51 12.51
C GLU A 108 -1.31 12.29 11.57
N VAL A 109 -1.97 11.19 11.90
CA VAL A 109 -2.02 10.00 11.03
C VAL A 109 -3.09 10.19 9.98
N VAL A 110 -2.69 10.19 8.72
CA VAL A 110 -3.56 10.37 7.55
C VAL A 110 -3.66 9.07 6.76
N GLY A 111 -4.87 8.59 6.50
CA GLY A 111 -5.08 7.35 5.76
C GLY A 111 -6.54 7.17 5.38
N SER A 112 -6.87 6.06 4.72
CA SER A 112 -8.27 5.73 4.49
C SER A 112 -9.01 5.53 5.82
N LYS A 113 -10.34 5.67 5.81
CA LYS A 113 -11.14 5.38 7.02
C LYS A 113 -10.92 3.96 7.51
N VAL A 114 -10.72 3.01 6.60
CA VAL A 114 -10.43 1.60 6.93
C VAL A 114 -9.06 1.47 7.59
N ALA A 115 -8.03 2.13 7.04
CA ALA A 115 -6.69 2.15 7.61
C ALA A 115 -6.69 2.72 9.04
N ILE A 116 -7.35 3.85 9.27
CA ILE A 116 -7.46 4.43 10.62
C ILE A 116 -8.11 3.45 11.61
N ASN A 117 -9.19 2.77 11.21
CA ASN A 117 -9.84 1.77 12.07
C ASN A 117 -8.92 0.57 12.37
N TYR A 118 -8.17 0.10 11.38
CA TYR A 118 -7.21 -1.00 11.58
C TYR A 118 -6.08 -0.58 12.52
N LEU A 119 -5.50 0.60 12.32
CA LEU A 119 -4.46 1.12 13.18
C LEU A 119 -4.91 1.30 14.63
N GLN A 120 -6.14 1.75 14.90
CA GLN A 120 -6.68 1.83 16.25
C GLN A 120 -6.63 0.48 16.97
N SER A 121 -6.85 -0.62 16.24
CA SER A 121 -6.77 -1.98 16.78
C SER A 121 -5.33 -2.52 16.89
N GLN A 122 -4.42 -2.03 16.07
CA GLN A 122 -3.02 -2.48 16.04
C GLN A 122 -2.14 -1.75 17.05
N VAL A 123 -2.32 -0.44 17.17
CA VAL A 123 -1.45 0.42 17.98
C VAL A 123 -1.84 0.43 19.45
N HIS A 124 -3.10 0.08 19.78
CA HIS A 124 -3.64 0.02 21.15
C HIS A 124 -3.48 1.32 21.96
N ARG A 125 -3.45 2.48 21.30
CA ARG A 125 -3.42 3.81 21.91
C ARG A 125 -4.21 4.80 21.07
N ALA A 126 -4.67 5.87 21.70
CA ALA A 126 -5.27 7.00 20.99
C ALA A 126 -4.17 7.76 20.22
N PHE A 127 -4.50 8.26 19.04
CA PHE A 127 -3.65 9.11 18.22
C PHE A 127 -4.50 10.10 17.42
N ASN A 128 -3.88 11.21 17.02
CA ASN A 128 -4.53 12.17 16.12
C ASN A 128 -4.66 11.54 14.73
N SER A 129 -5.85 11.63 14.12
CA SER A 129 -6.05 11.01 12.81
C SER A 129 -7.00 11.80 11.92
N ARG A 130 -6.74 11.73 10.63
CA ARG A 130 -7.57 12.27 9.56
C ARG A 130 -7.84 11.20 8.52
N ALA A 131 -9.10 10.82 8.37
CA ALA A 131 -9.51 9.94 7.29
C ALA A 131 -9.64 10.74 5.98
N VAL A 132 -9.14 10.17 4.88
CA VAL A 132 -9.17 10.78 3.54
C VAL A 132 -9.76 9.82 2.51
N LYS A 133 -10.24 10.38 1.40
CA LYS A 133 -10.79 9.68 0.24
C LYS A 133 -10.32 10.33 -1.07
N SER A 134 -10.64 9.70 -2.20
CA SER A 134 -10.28 10.22 -3.54
C SER A 134 -10.67 11.70 -3.72
N GLY A 135 -9.73 12.47 -4.26
CA GLY A 135 -9.88 13.90 -4.55
C GLY A 135 -9.68 14.83 -3.35
N GLU A 136 -9.52 14.29 -2.14
CA GLU A 136 -9.13 15.13 -0.99
C GLU A 136 -7.62 15.42 -1.06
N THR A 137 -7.22 16.56 -0.48
CA THR A 137 -5.84 17.02 -0.52
C THR A 137 -5.30 17.32 0.86
N LEU A 138 -3.96 17.21 0.99
CA LEU A 138 -3.18 17.62 2.15
C LEU A 138 -2.06 18.55 1.67
N ASP A 139 -2.04 19.77 2.15
CA ASP A 139 -0.99 20.73 1.84
C ASP A 139 0.09 20.70 2.95
N LEU A 140 1.33 20.44 2.56
CA LEU A 140 2.49 20.55 3.46
C LEU A 140 3.15 21.93 3.41
N GLY A 141 2.63 22.85 2.60
CA GLY A 141 3.24 24.16 2.36
C GLY A 141 4.46 24.10 1.43
N THR A 142 5.13 25.22 1.34
CA THR A 142 6.29 25.40 0.47
C THR A 142 7.59 25.18 1.26
N ASN A 143 8.46 24.31 0.76
CA ASN A 143 9.78 24.17 1.36
C ASN A 143 10.57 25.48 1.19
N PRO A 144 11.10 26.07 2.28
CA PRO A 144 11.76 27.38 2.21
C PRO A 144 13.11 27.37 1.47
N GLU A 145 13.72 26.19 1.29
CA GLU A 145 15.03 26.07 0.63
C GLU A 145 14.88 25.84 -0.87
N SER A 146 14.02 24.91 -1.29
CA SER A 146 13.78 24.59 -2.70
C SER A 146 12.76 25.51 -3.38
N GLY A 147 11.84 26.09 -2.60
CA GLY A 147 10.69 26.85 -3.11
C GLY A 147 9.57 25.97 -3.69
N ILE A 148 9.63 24.66 -3.53
CA ILE A 148 8.61 23.71 -4.01
C ILE A 148 7.47 23.60 -3.00
N GLN A 149 6.25 23.73 -3.49
CA GLN A 149 5.06 23.46 -2.70
C GLN A 149 4.70 21.98 -2.80
N HIS A 150 4.66 21.29 -1.67
CA HIS A 150 4.23 19.89 -1.59
C HIS A 150 2.75 19.82 -1.22
N ARG A 151 1.92 19.38 -2.15
CA ARG A 151 0.50 19.17 -1.96
C ARG A 151 0.12 17.78 -2.43
N PHE A 152 -0.29 16.95 -1.50
CA PHE A 152 -0.75 15.60 -1.79
C PHE A 152 -2.21 15.60 -2.21
N GLU A 153 -2.53 14.79 -3.22
CA GLU A 153 -3.88 14.39 -3.59
C GLU A 153 -4.02 12.89 -3.36
N PHE A 154 -5.12 12.49 -2.73
CA PHE A 154 -5.36 11.08 -2.39
C PHE A 154 -6.26 10.41 -3.42
N LEU A 155 -5.93 9.15 -3.77
CA LEU A 155 -6.74 8.30 -4.62
C LEU A 155 -7.05 7.01 -3.86
N SER A 156 -8.34 6.71 -3.69
CA SER A 156 -8.74 5.42 -3.11
C SER A 156 -8.36 4.29 -4.05
N ALA A 157 -7.68 3.29 -3.52
CA ALA A 157 -7.23 2.11 -4.26
C ALA A 157 -7.59 0.82 -3.50
N PRO A 158 -8.87 0.64 -3.09
CA PRO A 158 -9.26 -0.49 -2.28
C PRO A 158 -8.97 -1.81 -3.00
N ASN A 159 -8.59 -2.83 -2.20
CA ASN A 159 -8.22 -4.17 -2.67
C ASN A 159 -6.92 -4.23 -3.50
N LEU A 160 -6.02 -3.26 -3.36
CA LEU A 160 -4.67 -3.31 -3.93
C LEU A 160 -3.58 -3.34 -2.82
N HIS A 161 -3.42 -4.47 -2.05
CA HIS A 161 -4.27 -5.69 -2.17
C HIS A 161 -5.27 -5.80 -0.99
N TRP A 162 -5.26 -4.90 -0.01
CA TRP A 162 -6.22 -4.82 1.09
C TRP A 162 -7.23 -3.68 0.88
N PRO A 163 -8.39 -3.71 1.60
CA PRO A 163 -9.46 -2.72 1.42
C PRO A 163 -9.08 -1.31 1.91
N ASP A 164 -8.03 -1.17 2.70
CA ASP A 164 -7.58 0.08 3.30
C ASP A 164 -6.65 0.91 2.41
N THR A 165 -6.19 0.35 1.28
CA THR A 165 -5.17 0.96 0.43
C THR A 165 -5.61 2.28 -0.17
N ILE A 166 -4.73 3.28 -0.07
CA ILE A 166 -4.81 4.57 -0.78
C ILE A 166 -3.49 4.84 -1.52
N PHE A 167 -3.58 5.56 -2.63
CA PHE A 167 -2.42 6.19 -3.24
C PHE A 167 -2.38 7.66 -2.83
N SER A 168 -1.18 8.23 -2.79
CA SER A 168 -0.99 9.66 -2.57
C SER A 168 -0.06 10.23 -3.64
N PHE A 169 -0.50 11.30 -4.32
CA PHE A 169 0.22 11.97 -5.39
C PHE A 169 0.70 13.33 -4.92
N ASP A 170 2.00 13.58 -4.99
CA ASP A 170 2.56 14.89 -4.68
C ASP A 170 2.62 15.76 -5.96
N HIS A 171 1.82 16.80 -5.98
CA HIS A 171 1.77 17.76 -7.08
C HIS A 171 3.07 18.56 -7.25
N GLY A 172 3.89 18.66 -6.19
CA GLY A 172 5.15 19.40 -6.23
C GLY A 172 6.24 18.70 -7.04
N THR A 173 6.27 17.37 -6.96
CA THR A 173 7.31 16.54 -7.58
C THR A 173 6.81 15.60 -8.67
N GLY A 174 5.50 15.37 -8.75
CA GLY A 174 4.92 14.37 -9.65
C GLY A 174 5.12 12.93 -9.19
N VAL A 175 5.51 12.70 -7.94
CA VAL A 175 5.69 11.35 -7.38
C VAL A 175 4.36 10.79 -6.91
N LEU A 176 4.05 9.57 -7.35
CA LEU A 176 2.89 8.80 -6.90
C LEU A 176 3.34 7.68 -5.95
N TYR A 177 2.87 7.73 -4.71
CA TYR A 177 3.13 6.71 -3.68
C TYR A 177 1.99 5.71 -3.70
N THR A 178 2.32 4.44 -3.98
CA THR A 178 1.32 3.40 -4.23
C THR A 178 1.35 2.25 -3.24
N CYS A 179 2.34 2.23 -2.32
CA CYS A 179 2.61 1.10 -1.46
C CYS A 179 2.79 -0.18 -2.30
N ASP A 180 1.97 -1.20 -2.07
CA ASP A 180 2.08 -2.51 -2.73
C ASP A 180 1.78 -2.50 -4.21
N ALA A 181 0.83 -1.67 -4.66
CA ALA A 181 0.54 -1.62 -6.08
C ALA A 181 1.76 -1.17 -6.88
N PHE A 182 2.05 -1.85 -7.99
CA PHE A 182 3.27 -1.71 -8.77
C PHE A 182 4.56 -2.14 -8.04
N GLY A 183 4.46 -2.70 -6.83
CA GLY A 183 5.58 -3.25 -6.09
C GLY A 183 6.06 -4.59 -6.66
N LEU A 184 7.22 -5.02 -6.15
CA LEU A 184 7.76 -6.35 -6.42
C LEU A 184 8.71 -6.78 -5.29
N HIS A 185 8.74 -8.08 -4.99
CA HIS A 185 9.70 -8.61 -4.02
C HIS A 185 11.06 -8.85 -4.70
N TYR A 186 11.87 -7.81 -4.69
CA TYR A 186 13.21 -7.80 -5.25
C TYR A 186 14.11 -6.91 -4.40
N CYS A 187 15.09 -7.51 -3.74
CA CYS A 187 16.06 -6.81 -2.91
C CYS A 187 17.31 -6.50 -3.72
N SER A 188 17.63 -5.23 -3.87
CA SER A 188 18.79 -4.74 -4.60
C SER A 188 19.27 -3.41 -4.01
N ASP A 189 20.56 -3.12 -4.14
CA ASP A 189 21.10 -1.78 -3.86
C ASP A 189 20.67 -0.74 -4.91
N GLU A 190 20.19 -1.18 -6.09
CA GLU A 190 19.61 -0.28 -7.08
C GLU A 190 18.27 0.27 -6.58
N VAL A 191 18.17 1.61 -6.54
CA VAL A 191 16.97 2.29 -6.06
C VAL A 191 15.89 2.36 -7.12
N PHE A 192 16.26 2.42 -8.39
CA PHE A 192 15.36 2.62 -9.52
C PHE A 192 15.36 1.43 -10.46
N ASP A 193 14.35 1.35 -11.31
CA ASP A 193 14.09 0.31 -12.29
C ASP A 193 14.98 0.44 -13.56
N THR A 194 16.29 0.62 -13.36
CA THR A 194 17.28 0.85 -14.42
C THR A 194 17.42 -0.33 -15.39
N ASP A 195 17.22 -1.56 -14.91
CA ASP A 195 17.21 -2.79 -15.72
C ASP A 195 15.85 -3.50 -15.62
N PRO A 196 14.88 -3.15 -16.46
CA PRO A 196 13.56 -3.74 -16.42
C PRO A 196 13.57 -5.25 -16.71
N GLY A 197 14.54 -5.75 -17.49
CA GLY A 197 14.64 -7.16 -17.81
C GLY A 197 14.93 -8.03 -16.60
N SER A 198 15.74 -7.54 -15.67
CA SER A 198 16.10 -8.28 -14.46
C SER A 198 14.94 -8.39 -13.46
N ILE A 199 14.07 -7.40 -13.40
CA ILE A 199 12.98 -7.32 -12.42
C ILE A 199 11.62 -7.79 -12.97
N ALA A 200 11.43 -7.84 -14.28
CA ALA A 200 10.15 -8.19 -14.92
C ALA A 200 9.57 -9.54 -14.44
N PRO A 201 10.36 -10.62 -14.23
CA PRO A 201 9.81 -11.88 -13.72
C PRO A 201 9.23 -11.76 -12.32
N ASP A 202 9.89 -11.03 -11.40
CA ASP A 202 9.42 -10.82 -10.04
C ASP A 202 8.26 -9.84 -9.99
N PHE A 203 8.26 -8.82 -10.86
CA PHE A 203 7.15 -7.88 -11.02
C PHE A 203 5.88 -8.58 -11.51
N ARG A 204 6.01 -9.47 -12.51
CA ARG A 204 4.90 -10.28 -12.99
C ARG A 204 4.40 -11.25 -11.91
N TYR A 205 5.31 -11.91 -11.21
CA TYR A 205 4.97 -12.85 -10.15
C TYR A 205 4.22 -12.17 -8.99
N TYR A 206 4.68 -10.98 -8.58
CA TYR A 206 4.03 -10.17 -7.56
C TYR A 206 2.61 -9.79 -8.00
N TYR A 207 2.46 -9.30 -9.24
CA TYR A 207 1.15 -9.00 -9.80
C TYR A 207 0.22 -10.22 -9.76
N ASP A 208 0.69 -11.37 -10.23
CA ASP A 208 -0.12 -12.59 -10.30
C ASP A 208 -0.59 -13.08 -8.93
N CYS A 209 0.24 -12.90 -7.90
CA CYS A 209 -0.05 -13.32 -6.54
C CYS A 209 -0.99 -12.37 -5.79
N LEU A 210 -0.78 -11.05 -5.89
CA LEU A 210 -1.40 -10.08 -5.01
C LEU A 210 -2.41 -9.17 -5.72
N MET A 211 -2.13 -8.73 -6.93
CA MET A 211 -2.94 -7.76 -7.66
C MET A 211 -3.92 -8.40 -8.64
N GLY A 212 -3.48 -9.44 -9.31
CA GLY A 212 -4.28 -10.15 -10.31
C GLY A 212 -5.61 -10.71 -9.80
N PRO A 213 -5.72 -11.21 -8.56
CA PRO A 213 -7.00 -11.57 -7.96
C PRO A 213 -8.02 -10.43 -7.94
N ASN A 214 -7.53 -9.18 -7.86
CA ASN A 214 -8.33 -7.96 -7.81
C ASN A 214 -8.18 -7.11 -9.10
N ALA A 215 -8.03 -7.74 -10.26
CA ALA A 215 -7.74 -7.08 -11.53
C ALA A 215 -8.71 -5.92 -11.87
N ARG A 216 -10.00 -6.03 -11.49
CA ARG A 216 -10.97 -4.92 -11.67
C ARG A 216 -10.62 -3.71 -10.81
N SER A 217 -10.17 -3.91 -9.58
CA SER A 217 -9.69 -2.82 -8.71
C SER A 217 -8.43 -2.16 -9.28
N VAL A 218 -7.54 -2.95 -9.90
CA VAL A 218 -6.39 -2.40 -10.64
C VAL A 218 -6.86 -1.47 -11.76
N LEU A 219 -7.82 -1.91 -12.59
CA LEU A 219 -8.35 -1.08 -13.69
C LEU A 219 -9.02 0.20 -13.19
N GLN A 220 -9.72 0.14 -12.05
CA GLN A 220 -10.31 1.33 -11.42
C GLN A 220 -9.24 2.29 -10.90
N ALA A 221 -8.17 1.78 -10.28
CA ALA A 221 -7.05 2.60 -9.81
C ALA A 221 -6.34 3.28 -11.00
N LEU A 222 -6.05 2.53 -12.07
CA LEU A 222 -5.47 3.08 -13.30
C LEU A 222 -6.33 4.20 -13.88
N LYS A 223 -7.65 4.02 -13.94
CA LYS A 223 -8.57 5.06 -14.40
C LYS A 223 -8.53 6.32 -13.53
N ARG A 224 -8.37 6.17 -12.20
CA ARG A 224 -8.20 7.33 -11.32
C ARG A 224 -6.87 8.04 -11.56
N MET A 225 -5.80 7.29 -11.86
CA MET A 225 -4.49 7.84 -12.19
C MET A 225 -4.50 8.65 -13.49
N GLU A 226 -5.36 8.33 -14.48
CA GLU A 226 -5.52 9.13 -15.70
C GLU A 226 -5.92 10.58 -15.44
N GLY A 227 -6.54 10.87 -14.30
CA GLY A 227 -6.94 12.22 -13.90
C GLY A 227 -5.81 13.05 -13.28
N LEU A 228 -4.67 12.44 -12.97
CA LEU A 228 -3.52 13.12 -12.37
C LEU A 228 -2.71 13.89 -13.42
N PRO A 229 -1.95 14.92 -13.01
CA PRO A 229 -0.86 15.47 -13.81
C PRO A 229 0.18 14.39 -14.17
N GLU A 230 1.23 14.81 -14.89
CA GLU A 230 2.33 13.90 -15.24
C GLU A 230 2.92 13.22 -13.99
N ILE A 231 2.90 11.91 -14.00
CA ILE A 231 3.56 11.07 -12.98
C ILE A 231 5.01 10.92 -13.40
N THR A 232 5.93 11.41 -12.58
CA THR A 232 7.38 11.34 -12.84
C THR A 232 8.00 10.07 -12.27
N MET A 233 7.36 9.48 -11.24
CA MET A 233 7.83 8.29 -10.54
C MET A 233 6.67 7.62 -9.81
N ILE A 234 6.68 6.29 -9.75
CA ILE A 234 5.87 5.52 -8.81
C ILE A 234 6.79 5.05 -7.67
N ALA A 235 6.52 5.56 -6.47
CA ALA A 235 7.22 5.22 -5.24
C ALA A 235 6.51 4.04 -4.56
N THR A 236 7.01 2.84 -4.83
CA THR A 236 6.45 1.56 -4.39
C THR A 236 6.84 1.20 -2.96
N GLY A 237 6.02 0.42 -2.26
CA GLY A 237 6.33 -0.11 -0.93
C GLY A 237 7.39 -1.22 -0.94
N HIS A 238 7.54 -1.93 -2.05
CA HIS A 238 8.50 -3.02 -2.23
C HIS A 238 9.27 -2.90 -3.53
N GLY A 239 10.52 -3.35 -3.52
CA GLY A 239 11.41 -3.39 -4.67
C GLY A 239 11.98 -2.02 -5.05
N PRO A 240 12.52 -1.88 -6.27
CA PRO A 240 12.96 -0.60 -6.81
C PRO A 240 11.77 0.33 -7.10
N LEU A 241 12.03 1.64 -7.03
CA LEU A 241 11.09 2.67 -7.42
C LEU A 241 11.02 2.75 -8.95
N LEU A 242 9.83 2.91 -9.49
CA LEU A 242 9.62 2.91 -10.93
C LEU A 242 9.69 4.35 -11.47
N ARG A 243 10.73 4.64 -12.23
CA ARG A 243 11.00 5.96 -12.81
C ARG A 243 11.39 5.86 -14.27
N ASP A 244 12.30 4.94 -14.57
CA ASP A 244 12.96 4.92 -15.89
C ASP A 244 12.09 4.23 -16.95
N HIS A 245 11.16 3.36 -16.54
CA HIS A 245 10.30 2.57 -17.43
C HIS A 245 8.80 2.62 -17.05
N LEU A 246 8.32 3.76 -16.54
CA LEU A 246 6.93 3.93 -16.03
C LEU A 246 5.86 3.42 -17.01
N ASN A 247 5.97 3.82 -18.27
CA ASN A 247 4.97 3.45 -19.29
C ASN A 247 4.90 1.94 -19.51
N LEU A 248 6.04 1.24 -19.41
CA LEU A 248 6.09 -0.22 -19.50
C LEU A 248 5.26 -0.84 -18.38
N TRP A 249 5.54 -0.48 -17.14
CA TRP A 249 4.92 -1.09 -15.97
C TRP A 249 3.41 -0.77 -15.85
N ILE A 250 3.03 0.47 -16.14
CA ILE A 250 1.61 0.88 -16.15
C ILE A 250 0.86 0.14 -17.26
N THR A 251 1.47 0.00 -18.44
CA THR A 251 0.87 -0.74 -19.57
C THR A 251 0.70 -2.22 -19.22
N ASP A 252 1.73 -2.85 -18.68
CA ASP A 252 1.70 -4.25 -18.28
C ASP A 252 0.59 -4.52 -17.25
N TYR A 253 0.49 -3.70 -16.20
CA TYR A 253 -0.60 -3.81 -15.22
C TYR A 253 -1.98 -3.69 -15.87
N GLY A 254 -2.14 -2.74 -16.79
CA GLY A 254 -3.37 -2.54 -17.53
C GLY A 254 -3.72 -3.73 -18.42
N ASP A 255 -2.75 -4.23 -19.18
CA ASP A 255 -2.95 -5.35 -20.10
C ASP A 255 -3.27 -6.64 -19.36
N TRP A 256 -2.51 -6.96 -18.32
CA TRP A 256 -2.75 -8.15 -17.49
C TRP A 256 -4.11 -8.07 -16.79
N SER A 257 -4.50 -6.88 -16.31
CA SER A 257 -5.78 -6.70 -15.63
C SER A 257 -6.94 -6.77 -16.62
N ARG A 258 -6.81 -6.22 -17.82
CA ARG A 258 -7.81 -6.37 -18.90
C ARG A 258 -7.96 -7.84 -19.30
N GLU A 259 -6.84 -8.57 -19.43
CA GLU A 259 -6.87 -9.98 -19.76
C GLU A 259 -7.62 -10.81 -18.71
N ARG A 260 -7.29 -10.60 -17.42
CA ARG A 260 -7.93 -11.29 -16.31
C ARG A 260 -9.41 -10.90 -16.12
N SER A 261 -9.76 -9.68 -16.53
CA SER A 261 -11.12 -9.17 -16.45
C SER A 261 -11.98 -9.49 -17.69
N LYS A 262 -11.41 -10.16 -18.70
CA LYS A 262 -12.14 -10.64 -19.88
C LYS A 262 -13.09 -11.74 -19.48
N GLY A 263 -14.32 -11.41 -19.23
CA GLY A 263 -15.41 -12.29 -18.91
C GLY A 263 -16.42 -11.57 -18.02
N ASP A 264 -17.70 -11.70 -18.35
CA ASP A 264 -18.79 -11.11 -17.55
C ASP A 264 -18.98 -11.83 -16.20
N ARG A 265 -18.15 -12.85 -15.91
CA ARG A 265 -18.31 -13.72 -14.75
C ARG A 265 -17.22 -13.42 -13.71
N TYR A 266 -17.63 -13.06 -12.49
CA TYR A 266 -16.74 -12.96 -11.35
C TYR A 266 -17.47 -13.30 -10.05
N ALA A 267 -16.71 -13.63 -9.00
CA ALA A 267 -17.23 -13.81 -7.67
C ALA A 267 -17.01 -12.54 -6.84
N ALA A 268 -18.04 -12.01 -6.21
CA ALA A 268 -17.92 -10.99 -5.19
C ALA A 268 -17.81 -11.66 -3.81
N VAL A 269 -16.74 -11.37 -3.07
CA VAL A 269 -16.56 -11.75 -1.67
C VAL A 269 -16.78 -10.51 -0.84
N VAL A 270 -17.98 -10.40 -0.25
CA VAL A 270 -18.44 -9.21 0.47
C VAL A 270 -18.43 -9.49 1.96
N TYR A 271 -17.73 -8.69 2.75
CA TYR A 271 -17.54 -8.98 4.16
C TYR A 271 -17.58 -7.71 5.03
N VAL A 272 -17.75 -7.91 6.34
CA VAL A 272 -17.56 -6.90 7.37
C VAL A 272 -16.47 -7.41 8.30
N SER A 273 -15.35 -6.71 8.39
CA SER A 273 -14.28 -7.08 9.30
C SER A 273 -14.42 -6.38 10.65
N GLN A 274 -14.54 -7.14 11.74
CA GLN A 274 -14.61 -6.56 13.10
C GLN A 274 -13.26 -6.59 13.83
N TYR A 275 -12.40 -7.55 13.57
CA TYR A 275 -11.09 -7.70 14.23
C TYR A 275 -10.01 -8.20 13.23
N GLY A 276 -10.19 -7.96 11.93
CA GLY A 276 -9.30 -8.46 10.89
C GLY A 276 -9.46 -9.96 10.57
N PHE A 277 -10.30 -10.70 11.28
CA PHE A 277 -10.48 -12.14 11.01
C PHE A 277 -11.29 -12.40 9.74
N CYS A 278 -12.40 -11.66 9.56
CA CYS A 278 -13.22 -11.78 8.34
C CYS A 278 -12.45 -11.33 7.11
N ASP A 279 -11.61 -10.32 7.23
CA ASP A 279 -10.70 -9.87 6.21
C ASP A 279 -9.74 -10.98 5.78
N ARG A 280 -8.99 -11.58 6.69
CA ARG A 280 -8.08 -12.72 6.41
C ARG A 280 -8.82 -13.92 5.81
N LEU A 281 -10.01 -14.24 6.33
CA LEU A 281 -10.85 -15.31 5.78
C LEU A 281 -11.28 -14.99 4.35
N SER A 282 -11.72 -13.76 4.09
CA SER A 282 -12.15 -13.29 2.77
C SER A 282 -11.03 -13.34 1.76
N GLN A 283 -9.82 -12.92 2.15
CA GLN A 283 -8.62 -13.04 1.33
C GLN A 283 -8.28 -14.51 1.03
N ALA A 284 -8.35 -15.40 2.02
CA ALA A 284 -8.11 -16.82 1.81
C ALA A 284 -9.15 -17.45 0.85
N ILE A 285 -10.41 -17.06 0.98
CA ILE A 285 -11.50 -17.49 0.07
C ILE A 285 -11.23 -16.95 -1.33
N ALA A 286 -10.90 -15.66 -1.47
CA ALA A 286 -10.60 -15.04 -2.76
C ALA A 286 -9.44 -15.74 -3.46
N ARG A 287 -8.35 -16.04 -2.74
CA ARG A 287 -7.22 -16.84 -3.27
C ARG A 287 -7.66 -18.23 -3.71
N GLY A 288 -8.54 -18.89 -2.95
CA GLY A 288 -9.09 -20.20 -3.33
C GLY A 288 -9.90 -20.14 -4.62
N ILE A 289 -10.76 -19.14 -4.77
CA ILE A 289 -11.57 -18.93 -5.97
C ILE A 289 -10.68 -18.59 -7.18
N SER A 290 -9.69 -17.72 -7.00
CA SER A 290 -8.77 -17.33 -8.08
C SER A 290 -7.99 -18.51 -8.68
N LYS A 291 -7.78 -19.59 -7.92
CA LYS A 291 -7.19 -20.85 -8.44
C LYS A 291 -8.08 -21.54 -9.48
N THR A 292 -9.35 -21.18 -9.59
CA THR A 292 -10.28 -21.67 -10.61
C THR A 292 -10.36 -20.77 -11.84
N GLU A 293 -9.47 -19.81 -11.97
CA GLU A 293 -9.44 -18.79 -13.02
C GLU A 293 -10.67 -17.85 -13.03
N LEU A 294 -11.54 -17.92 -12.03
CA LEU A 294 -12.66 -17.00 -11.85
C LEU A 294 -12.14 -15.72 -11.17
N PRO A 295 -12.28 -14.55 -11.80
CA PRO A 295 -11.95 -13.27 -11.17
C PRO A 295 -12.73 -13.09 -9.87
N VAL A 296 -12.08 -12.46 -8.88
CA VAL A 296 -12.69 -12.20 -7.57
C VAL A 296 -12.64 -10.72 -7.27
N GLN A 297 -13.70 -10.21 -6.68
CA GLN A 297 -13.79 -8.88 -6.12
C GLN A 297 -13.98 -8.98 -4.61
N LEU A 298 -12.98 -8.48 -3.85
CA LEU A 298 -13.10 -8.33 -2.39
C LEU A 298 -13.75 -6.99 -2.06
N VAL A 299 -14.75 -7.00 -1.19
CA VAL A 299 -15.52 -5.79 -0.83
C VAL A 299 -15.74 -5.74 0.68
N ASP A 300 -15.11 -4.76 1.36
CA ASP A 300 -15.47 -4.43 2.74
C ASP A 300 -16.66 -3.46 2.75
N LEU A 301 -17.79 -3.90 3.31
CA LEU A 301 -19.03 -3.11 3.38
C LEU A 301 -18.86 -1.78 4.13
N ARG A 302 -17.90 -1.67 5.02
CA ARG A 302 -17.70 -0.45 5.84
C ARG A 302 -17.02 0.69 5.10
N GLY A 303 -16.23 0.37 4.06
CA GLY A 303 -15.43 1.34 3.31
C GLY A 303 -15.92 1.61 1.90
N THR A 304 -16.88 0.83 1.40
CA THR A 304 -17.35 0.91 0.01
C THR A 304 -18.58 1.81 -0.10
N ASP A 305 -18.61 2.66 -1.12
CA ASP A 305 -19.77 3.48 -1.43
C ASP A 305 -20.97 2.59 -1.76
N PRO A 306 -22.20 2.88 -1.25
CA PRO A 306 -23.39 2.06 -1.47
C PRO A 306 -23.78 1.88 -2.95
N GLN A 307 -23.50 2.88 -3.81
CA GLN A 307 -23.79 2.77 -5.25
C GLN A 307 -22.78 1.84 -5.94
N GLU A 308 -21.49 1.97 -5.58
CA GLU A 308 -20.42 1.09 -6.05
C GLU A 308 -20.68 -0.37 -5.59
N LEU A 309 -21.08 -0.55 -4.34
CA LEU A 309 -21.45 -1.85 -3.78
C LEU A 309 -22.62 -2.49 -4.56
N THR A 310 -23.67 -1.71 -4.81
CA THR A 310 -24.84 -2.19 -5.54
C THR A 310 -24.47 -2.65 -6.96
N ALA A 311 -23.65 -1.88 -7.66
CA ALA A 311 -23.18 -2.25 -8.99
C ALA A 311 -22.34 -3.53 -8.95
N LEU A 312 -21.40 -3.63 -8.02
CA LEU A 312 -20.53 -4.81 -7.86
C LEU A 312 -21.33 -6.09 -7.56
N ILE A 313 -22.33 -6.01 -6.67
CA ILE A 313 -23.14 -7.18 -6.31
C ILE A 313 -24.08 -7.57 -7.47
N SER A 314 -24.67 -6.60 -8.16
CA SER A 314 -25.61 -6.86 -9.25
C SER A 314 -24.95 -7.48 -10.48
N GLU A 315 -23.68 -7.21 -10.72
CA GLU A 315 -22.91 -7.75 -11.83
C GLU A 315 -22.19 -9.07 -11.50
N ALA A 316 -22.10 -9.44 -10.23
CA ALA A 316 -21.38 -10.63 -9.79
C ALA A 316 -22.14 -11.92 -10.22
N THR A 317 -21.39 -12.90 -10.74
CA THR A 317 -21.91 -14.23 -11.05
C THR A 317 -22.13 -15.08 -9.79
N ALA A 318 -21.31 -14.86 -8.77
CA ALA A 318 -21.39 -15.52 -7.47
C ALA A 318 -21.16 -14.52 -6.36
N LEU A 319 -21.88 -14.68 -5.25
CA LEU A 319 -21.72 -13.88 -4.05
C LEU A 319 -21.29 -14.78 -2.89
N VAL A 320 -20.23 -14.40 -2.22
CA VAL A 320 -19.75 -15.06 -1.00
C VAL A 320 -19.81 -14.06 0.13
N LEU A 321 -20.46 -14.43 1.23
CA LEU A 321 -20.64 -13.60 2.42
C LEU A 321 -19.98 -14.27 3.63
N PRO A 322 -18.68 -14.07 3.85
CA PRO A 322 -18.02 -14.46 5.09
C PRO A 322 -18.56 -13.60 6.23
N THR A 323 -19.36 -14.24 7.10
CA THR A 323 -19.94 -13.56 8.27
C THR A 323 -19.25 -14.06 9.53
N PRO A 324 -18.97 -13.17 10.53
CA PRO A 324 -18.62 -13.65 11.86
C PRO A 324 -19.77 -14.48 12.42
N PRO A 325 -19.50 -15.40 13.36
CA PRO A 325 -20.58 -16.12 14.07
C PRO A 325 -21.53 -15.07 14.67
N ALA A 326 -22.80 -15.18 14.33
CA ALA A 326 -23.80 -14.15 14.55
C ALA A 326 -23.97 -13.79 16.02
N ASP A 327 -23.65 -12.55 16.38
CA ASP A 327 -24.47 -11.83 17.34
C ASP A 327 -25.73 -11.34 16.60
N ARG A 328 -26.91 -11.52 17.21
CA ARG A 328 -28.22 -11.37 16.54
C ARG A 328 -28.58 -9.93 16.13
N ASP A 329 -27.70 -8.96 16.32
CA ASP A 329 -27.87 -7.53 16.02
C ASP A 329 -26.86 -6.99 14.99
N SER A 330 -26.45 -7.81 14.01
CA SER A 330 -25.46 -7.38 13.04
C SER A 330 -26.07 -6.57 11.89
N ASP A 331 -25.36 -5.53 11.48
CA ASP A 331 -25.62 -4.60 10.37
C ASP A 331 -25.88 -5.25 8.98
N LEU A 332 -25.98 -6.58 8.92
CA LEU A 332 -26.28 -7.35 7.71
C LEU A 332 -27.78 -7.52 7.45
N GLN A 333 -28.65 -6.95 8.29
CA GLN A 333 -30.11 -7.00 8.12
C GLN A 333 -30.71 -5.71 7.53
N ALA A 334 -29.88 -4.75 7.11
CA ALA A 334 -30.36 -3.51 6.49
C ALA A 334 -30.18 -3.54 4.96
#